data_d04c877b435b806fb4d19a4241c80447
#
_entry.id   d04c877b435b806fb4d19a4241c80447
#
_cell.length_a   1.000
_cell.length_b   1.000
_cell.length_c   1.000
_cell.angle_alpha   90.00
_cell.angle_beta   90.00
_cell.angle_gamma   90.00
#
_symmetry.space_group_name_H-M   'P 1'
#
loop_
_entity.id
_entity.type
_entity.pdbx_description
1 polymer ?
#
loop_
_entity_poly.entity_id
_entity_poly.type
_entity_poly.pdbx_seq_one_letter_code
_entity_poly.pdbx_strand_id
1 'polypeptide(L)'
;FALLPHTKDVWAVDYMPIQTGPERFVRFLYQPSYLTKYKKYKDTFPDVDGICEAIGVDIIKTDIILDGGNVTRWKNKVIMTDRVFEENPAYERKELIRKLHELMEVDHLYFIPVQPGDFTGHADGMIRFLNEHTVIVNDYNREKEWFRRAFEIAVHNTGLDTVTIPYNVYDNKSMDHANGDYMNYLQMKDTVIVPTFGIKEDDEAVKVFEKFFPGRHIRAVHSNEIAYDGGILNCITWNILKAKRLPAPEE
;
A
#
# COMPACT_ATOMS: atom_id res chain seq x y z
N PHE A 1 -10.07 -22.32 4.87
CA PHE A 1 -9.22 -21.83 3.77
C PHE A 1 -9.96 -22.06 2.45
N ALA A 2 -9.90 -21.07 1.55
CA ALA A 2 -10.33 -21.21 0.17
C ALA A 2 -9.22 -20.66 -0.73
N LEU A 3 -9.07 -21.25 -1.91
CA LEU A 3 -8.18 -20.71 -2.93
C LEU A 3 -8.91 -19.60 -3.67
N LEU A 4 -8.22 -18.50 -3.96
CA LEU A 4 -8.73 -17.49 -4.89
C LEU A 4 -8.54 -18.02 -6.31
N PRO A 5 -9.62 -18.18 -7.10
CA PRO A 5 -9.50 -18.60 -8.48
C PRO A 5 -8.93 -17.47 -9.35
N HIS A 6 -8.45 -17.79 -10.53
CA HIS A 6 -8.02 -16.83 -11.57
C HIS A 6 -6.87 -15.89 -11.16
N THR A 7 -6.20 -16.14 -10.04
CA THR A 7 -5.00 -15.40 -9.65
C THR A 7 -3.81 -15.88 -10.47
N LYS A 8 -3.00 -14.95 -10.93
CA LYS A 8 -1.77 -15.22 -11.68
C LYS A 8 -0.57 -14.47 -11.14
N ASP A 9 -0.82 -13.66 -10.10
CA ASP A 9 0.13 -12.81 -9.46
C ASP A 9 -0.01 -12.92 -7.94
N VAL A 10 1.06 -12.64 -7.19
CA VAL A 10 1.08 -12.69 -5.71
C VAL A 10 0.76 -11.34 -5.08
N TRP A 11 0.85 -10.25 -5.82
CA TRP A 11 0.71 -8.87 -5.32
C TRP A 11 -0.75 -8.49 -5.10
N ALA A 12 -1.40 -9.16 -4.14
CA ALA A 12 -2.84 -9.06 -3.94
C ALA A 12 -3.30 -7.64 -3.57
N VAL A 13 -2.48 -6.86 -2.86
CA VAL A 13 -2.84 -5.46 -2.56
C VAL A 13 -3.02 -4.64 -3.82
N ASP A 14 -2.22 -4.90 -4.87
CA ASP A 14 -2.13 -4.04 -6.04
C ASP A 14 -3.31 -4.24 -7.00
N TYR A 15 -3.71 -5.48 -7.22
CA TYR A 15 -4.79 -5.78 -8.16
C TYR A 15 -6.17 -5.93 -7.53
N MET A 16 -6.27 -6.24 -6.23
CA MET A 16 -7.58 -6.42 -5.58
C MET A 16 -8.27 -5.08 -5.35
N PRO A 17 -9.62 -5.06 -5.33
CA PRO A 17 -10.36 -3.82 -5.21
C PRO A 17 -10.12 -3.13 -3.87
N ILE A 18 -10.06 -1.82 -3.89
CA ILE A 18 -9.89 -1.00 -2.69
C ILE A 18 -11.22 -0.87 -1.97
N GLN A 19 -11.26 -1.25 -0.70
CA GLN A 19 -12.43 -1.05 0.13
C GLN A 19 -12.56 0.43 0.52
N THR A 20 -13.64 1.07 0.11
CA THR A 20 -13.90 2.49 0.36
C THR A 20 -15.03 2.73 1.37
N GLY A 21 -15.81 1.69 1.66
CA GLY A 21 -16.86 1.67 2.68
C GLY A 21 -17.05 0.25 3.22
N PRO A 22 -17.93 0.03 4.21
CA PRO A 22 -18.13 -1.28 4.83
C PRO A 22 -18.40 -2.43 3.84
N GLU A 23 -19.17 -2.15 2.78
CA GLU A 23 -19.52 -3.11 1.71
C GLU A 23 -19.29 -2.50 0.33
N ARG A 24 -18.44 -1.46 0.24
CA ARG A 24 -18.16 -0.74 -0.99
C ARG A 24 -16.73 -0.96 -1.40
N PHE A 25 -16.55 -1.52 -2.59
CA PHE A 25 -15.25 -1.84 -3.18
C PHE A 25 -15.13 -1.20 -4.56
N VAL A 26 -14.01 -0.54 -4.82
CA VAL A 26 -13.69 0.06 -6.11
C VAL A 26 -12.56 -0.72 -6.75
N ARG A 27 -12.81 -1.28 -7.91
CA ARG A 27 -11.82 -1.95 -8.73
C ARG A 27 -11.22 -0.95 -9.71
N PHE A 28 -10.03 -0.48 -9.40
CA PHE A 28 -9.18 0.27 -10.30
C PHE A 28 -8.57 -0.65 -11.36
N LEU A 29 -8.14 -0.08 -12.48
CA LEU A 29 -7.53 -0.87 -13.53
C LEU A 29 -6.09 -1.21 -13.15
N TYR A 30 -5.79 -2.50 -12.97
CA TYR A 30 -4.44 -2.98 -12.70
C TYR A 30 -3.70 -3.21 -14.03
N GLN A 31 -3.08 -2.15 -14.53
CA GLN A 31 -2.25 -2.17 -15.74
C GLN A 31 -1.06 -1.20 -15.61
N PRO A 32 -0.23 -1.34 -14.57
CA PRO A 32 0.83 -0.38 -14.34
C PRO A 32 1.86 -0.39 -15.47
N SER A 33 2.37 0.81 -15.78
CA SER A 33 3.30 1.00 -16.90
C SER A 33 4.59 0.21 -16.74
N TYR A 34 5.03 -0.04 -15.50
CA TYR A 34 6.24 -0.82 -15.23
C TYR A 34 6.11 -2.30 -15.58
N LEU A 35 4.90 -2.87 -15.61
CA LEU A 35 4.64 -4.24 -16.08
C LEU A 35 4.30 -4.28 -17.56
N THR A 36 3.47 -3.34 -18.04
CA THR A 36 2.96 -3.37 -19.43
C THR A 36 4.05 -3.16 -20.48
N LYS A 37 5.20 -2.59 -20.11
CA LYS A 37 6.40 -2.47 -20.95
C LYS A 37 6.96 -3.82 -21.40
N TYR A 38 6.71 -4.88 -20.62
CA TYR A 38 7.32 -6.20 -20.86
C TYR A 38 6.28 -7.22 -21.30
N LYS A 39 6.46 -7.80 -22.48
CA LYS A 39 5.55 -8.83 -23.03
C LYS A 39 5.35 -10.02 -22.08
N LYS A 40 6.40 -10.39 -21.31
CA LYS A 40 6.37 -11.53 -20.39
C LYS A 40 5.34 -11.40 -19.27
N TYR A 41 4.92 -10.18 -18.93
CA TYR A 41 3.93 -9.95 -17.87
C TYR A 41 2.48 -9.83 -18.38
N LYS A 42 2.25 -9.85 -19.72
CA LYS A 42 0.89 -9.73 -20.26
C LYS A 42 -0.06 -10.82 -19.79
N ASP A 43 0.46 -12.01 -19.56
CA ASP A 43 -0.32 -13.17 -19.14
C ASP A 43 -0.36 -13.35 -17.63
N THR A 44 0.26 -12.45 -16.84
CA THR A 44 0.28 -12.51 -15.38
C THR A 44 -0.81 -11.65 -14.75
N PHE A 45 -1.51 -10.82 -15.51
CA PHE A 45 -2.61 -10.01 -14.96
C PHE A 45 -3.76 -10.90 -14.49
N PRO A 46 -4.18 -10.79 -13.21
CA PRO A 46 -5.30 -11.55 -12.68
C PRO A 46 -6.62 -11.11 -13.31
N ASP A 47 -7.56 -12.05 -13.42
CA ASP A 47 -8.96 -11.73 -13.71
C ASP A 47 -9.67 -11.28 -12.43
N VAL A 48 -9.49 -10.00 -12.07
CA VAL A 48 -10.01 -9.43 -10.83
C VAL A 48 -11.53 -9.47 -10.78
N ASP A 49 -12.19 -9.30 -11.91
CA ASP A 49 -13.65 -9.36 -11.98
C ASP A 49 -14.16 -10.77 -11.66
N GLY A 50 -13.55 -11.79 -12.26
CA GLY A 50 -13.86 -13.20 -11.96
C GLY A 50 -13.49 -13.60 -10.53
N ILE A 51 -12.41 -13.06 -9.96
CA ILE A 51 -12.06 -13.27 -8.54
C ILE A 51 -13.17 -12.71 -7.65
N CYS A 52 -13.58 -11.46 -7.86
CA CYS A 52 -14.59 -10.79 -7.04
C CYS A 52 -15.94 -11.51 -7.13
N GLU A 53 -16.36 -11.93 -8.31
CA GLU A 53 -17.57 -12.74 -8.50
C GLU A 53 -17.52 -14.05 -7.71
N ALA A 54 -16.38 -14.77 -7.79
CA ALA A 54 -16.21 -16.06 -7.11
C ALA A 54 -16.23 -15.95 -5.57
N ILE A 55 -15.81 -14.81 -5.00
CA ILE A 55 -15.82 -14.57 -3.55
C ILE A 55 -17.02 -13.75 -3.07
N GLY A 56 -17.94 -13.38 -3.98
CA GLY A 56 -19.17 -12.65 -3.65
C GLY A 56 -18.91 -11.20 -3.23
N VAL A 57 -17.96 -10.51 -3.87
CA VAL A 57 -17.66 -9.09 -3.63
C VAL A 57 -18.18 -8.26 -4.79
N ASP A 58 -19.16 -7.40 -4.52
CA ASP A 58 -19.65 -6.42 -5.48
C ASP A 58 -18.67 -5.27 -5.66
N ILE A 59 -18.38 -4.91 -6.92
CA ILE A 59 -17.36 -3.92 -7.26
C ILE A 59 -17.90 -2.79 -8.12
N ILE A 60 -17.44 -1.58 -7.84
CA ILE A 60 -17.57 -0.41 -8.72
C ILE A 60 -16.33 -0.40 -9.61
N LYS A 61 -16.52 -0.45 -10.93
CA LYS A 61 -15.41 -0.47 -11.89
C LYS A 61 -15.07 0.92 -12.38
N THR A 62 -13.77 1.17 -12.58
CA THR A 62 -13.26 2.40 -13.19
C THR A 62 -12.13 2.06 -14.16
N ASP A 63 -11.89 2.95 -15.11
CA ASP A 63 -10.78 2.91 -16.07
C ASP A 63 -9.52 3.61 -15.56
N ILE A 64 -9.56 4.21 -14.37
CA ILE A 64 -8.38 4.81 -13.74
C ILE A 64 -7.39 3.70 -13.38
N ILE A 65 -6.15 3.84 -13.84
CA ILE A 65 -5.04 2.96 -13.50
C ILE A 65 -4.52 3.35 -12.12
N LEU A 66 -4.62 2.42 -11.17
CA LEU A 66 -4.15 2.63 -9.80
C LEU A 66 -3.92 1.29 -9.12
N ASP A 67 -2.70 1.05 -8.67
CA ASP A 67 -2.34 -0.08 -7.85
C ASP A 67 -2.73 0.17 -6.39
N GLY A 68 -3.23 -0.84 -5.70
CA GLY A 68 -3.65 -0.70 -4.31
C GLY A 68 -2.50 -0.36 -3.35
N GLY A 69 -1.26 -0.81 -3.66
CA GLY A 69 -0.05 -0.43 -2.93
C GLY A 69 0.24 1.07 -2.95
N ASN A 70 -0.23 1.77 -3.98
CA ASN A 70 -0.14 3.23 -4.02
C ASN A 70 -1.21 3.95 -3.19
N VAL A 71 -1.97 3.24 -2.34
CA VAL A 71 -3.03 3.85 -1.53
C VAL A 71 -2.85 3.52 -0.06
N THR A 72 -2.49 4.51 0.74
CA THR A 72 -2.58 4.39 2.18
C THR A 72 -3.79 5.17 2.70
N ARG A 73 -4.62 4.53 3.51
CA ARG A 73 -5.92 5.08 3.89
C ARG A 73 -6.16 5.04 5.40
N TRP A 74 -6.77 6.11 5.90
CA TRP A 74 -7.37 6.16 7.22
C TRP A 74 -8.71 6.89 7.16
N LYS A 75 -9.82 6.16 7.31
CA LYS A 75 -11.19 6.71 7.22
C LYS A 75 -11.38 7.55 5.94
N ASN A 76 -11.55 8.88 6.10
CA ASN A 76 -11.77 9.86 5.05
C ASN A 76 -10.50 10.53 4.51
N LYS A 77 -9.32 10.00 4.86
CA LYS A 77 -8.02 10.50 4.40
C LYS A 77 -7.31 9.44 3.57
N VAL A 78 -6.73 9.84 2.45
CA VAL A 78 -5.89 9.00 1.60
C VAL A 78 -4.60 9.75 1.28
N ILE A 79 -3.49 9.02 1.33
CA ILE A 79 -2.18 9.47 0.82
C ILE A 79 -1.80 8.52 -0.31
N MET A 80 -1.33 9.04 -1.42
CA MET A 80 -0.78 8.29 -2.55
C MET A 80 0.40 9.05 -3.15
N THR A 81 1.21 8.38 -3.95
CA THR A 81 2.26 9.06 -4.69
C THR A 81 1.70 9.72 -5.95
N ASP A 82 2.45 10.65 -6.50
CA ASP A 82 2.14 11.33 -7.77
C ASP A 82 2.27 10.42 -9.00
N ARG A 83 2.71 9.16 -8.82
CA ARG A 83 2.67 8.11 -9.86
C ARG A 83 1.31 8.00 -10.53
N VAL A 84 0.22 8.18 -9.79
CA VAL A 84 -1.14 8.11 -10.33
C VAL A 84 -1.38 9.05 -11.51
N PHE A 85 -0.71 10.20 -11.57
CA PHE A 85 -0.82 11.14 -12.69
C PHE A 85 -0.07 10.65 -13.93
N GLU A 86 1.08 10.01 -13.74
CA GLU A 86 1.88 9.44 -14.82
C GLU A 86 1.18 8.24 -15.47
N GLU A 87 0.51 7.41 -14.66
CA GLU A 87 -0.25 6.24 -15.13
C GLU A 87 -1.54 6.64 -15.87
N ASN A 88 -2.05 7.85 -15.65
CA ASN A 88 -3.32 8.32 -16.23
C ASN A 88 -3.17 9.58 -17.09
N PRO A 89 -2.32 9.59 -18.12
CA PRO A 89 -2.03 10.78 -18.93
C PRO A 89 -3.21 11.26 -19.77
N ALA A 90 -4.23 10.44 -19.96
CA ALA A 90 -5.44 10.82 -20.69
C ALA A 90 -6.39 11.70 -19.87
N TYR A 91 -6.19 11.79 -18.55
CA TYR A 91 -7.01 12.62 -17.66
C TYR A 91 -6.35 13.96 -17.41
N GLU A 92 -7.14 15.02 -17.44
CA GLU A 92 -6.75 16.28 -16.83
C GLU A 92 -6.55 16.11 -15.32
N ARG A 93 -5.46 16.65 -14.76
CA ARG A 93 -5.09 16.44 -13.36
C ARG A 93 -6.23 16.78 -12.38
N LYS A 94 -6.93 17.88 -12.59
CA LYS A 94 -8.06 18.29 -11.74
C LYS A 94 -9.24 17.32 -11.81
N GLU A 95 -9.50 16.81 -12.99
CA GLU A 95 -10.56 15.83 -13.22
C GLU A 95 -10.24 14.50 -12.56
N LEU A 96 -9.00 14.02 -12.70
CA LEU A 96 -8.54 12.80 -12.04
C LEU A 96 -8.66 12.92 -10.52
N ILE A 97 -8.20 14.02 -9.93
CA ILE A 97 -8.32 14.27 -8.48
C ILE A 97 -9.79 14.24 -8.05
N ARG A 98 -10.69 14.90 -8.77
CA ARG A 98 -12.13 14.89 -8.46
C ARG A 98 -12.71 13.48 -8.50
N LYS A 99 -12.41 12.71 -9.53
CA LYS A 99 -12.86 11.32 -9.65
C LYS A 99 -12.30 10.43 -8.54
N LEU A 100 -11.04 10.60 -8.16
CA LEU A 100 -10.43 9.88 -7.05
C LEU A 100 -11.13 10.21 -5.72
N HIS A 101 -11.44 11.48 -5.44
CA HIS A 101 -12.24 11.87 -4.28
C HIS A 101 -13.59 11.16 -4.23
N GLU A 102 -14.32 11.15 -5.36
CA GLU A 102 -15.63 10.53 -5.48
C GLU A 102 -15.57 9.00 -5.32
N LEU A 103 -14.63 8.35 -5.98
CA LEU A 103 -14.48 6.90 -5.94
C LEU A 103 -14.02 6.40 -4.57
N MET A 104 -13.07 7.12 -3.97
CA MET A 104 -12.51 6.77 -2.66
C MET A 104 -13.42 7.19 -1.49
N GLU A 105 -14.43 8.06 -1.71
CA GLU A 105 -15.27 8.65 -0.65
C GLU A 105 -14.43 9.27 0.48
N VAL A 106 -13.52 10.18 0.13
CA VAL A 106 -12.61 10.85 1.08
C VAL A 106 -12.72 12.36 1.00
N ASP A 107 -12.54 13.00 2.15
CA ASP A 107 -12.48 14.47 2.24
C ASP A 107 -11.07 14.98 1.94
N HIS A 108 -10.06 14.15 2.23
CA HIS A 108 -8.66 14.53 2.11
C HIS A 108 -7.90 13.53 1.24
N LEU A 109 -7.36 14.03 0.15
CA LEU A 109 -6.51 13.29 -0.77
C LEU A 109 -5.18 14.03 -0.90
N TYR A 110 -4.11 13.39 -0.44
CA TYR A 110 -2.76 13.97 -0.43
C TYR A 110 -1.86 13.22 -1.41
N PHE A 111 -0.94 13.96 -2.01
CA PHE A 111 0.03 13.41 -2.94
C PHE A 111 1.44 13.65 -2.43
N ILE A 112 2.26 12.60 -2.41
CA ILE A 112 3.68 12.64 -2.07
C ILE A 112 4.51 12.30 -3.30
N PRO A 113 5.78 12.76 -3.39
CA PRO A 113 6.63 12.40 -4.51
C PRO A 113 6.97 10.90 -4.50
N VAL A 114 7.13 10.33 -5.69
CA VAL A 114 7.67 8.95 -5.85
C VAL A 114 9.09 8.89 -5.31
N GLN A 115 9.42 7.82 -4.59
CA GLN A 115 10.78 7.58 -4.12
C GLN A 115 11.72 7.31 -5.30
N PRO A 116 12.91 7.94 -5.33
CA PRO A 116 13.88 7.70 -6.39
C PRO A 116 14.34 6.24 -6.41
N GLY A 117 14.26 5.62 -7.58
CA GLY A 117 14.69 4.24 -7.76
C GLY A 117 13.62 3.18 -7.49
N ASP A 118 12.51 3.53 -6.87
CA ASP A 118 11.36 2.65 -6.78
C ASP A 118 10.64 2.60 -8.13
N PHE A 119 10.61 1.42 -8.75
CA PHE A 119 10.00 1.23 -10.05
C PHE A 119 8.46 1.18 -9.98
N THR A 120 7.90 0.80 -8.84
CA THR A 120 6.45 0.77 -8.60
C THR A 120 5.92 2.16 -8.27
N GLY A 121 6.66 2.90 -7.46
CA GLY A 121 6.26 4.22 -6.97
C GLY A 121 5.09 4.15 -6.00
N HIS A 122 5.00 3.10 -5.20
CA HIS A 122 3.90 2.87 -4.27
C HIS A 122 4.07 3.62 -2.95
N ALA A 123 2.95 4.09 -2.39
CA ALA A 123 2.95 4.82 -1.12
C ALA A 123 3.13 3.89 0.10
N ASP A 124 2.70 2.63 0.02
CA ASP A 124 2.72 1.67 1.14
C ASP A 124 4.11 1.23 1.59
N GLY A 125 5.13 1.43 0.73
CA GLY A 125 6.54 1.31 1.08
C GLY A 125 7.16 2.60 1.64
N MET A 126 6.42 3.71 1.68
CA MET A 126 6.96 5.04 2.05
C MET A 126 6.32 5.62 3.30
N ILE A 127 5.00 5.49 3.44
CA ILE A 127 4.19 6.15 4.47
C ILE A 127 2.95 5.33 4.77
N ARG A 128 2.58 5.21 6.05
CA ARG A 128 1.33 4.56 6.46
C ARG A 128 0.73 5.26 7.68
N PHE A 129 -0.58 5.28 7.77
CA PHE A 129 -1.24 5.83 8.95
C PHE A 129 -1.01 4.94 10.17
N LEU A 130 -0.53 5.55 11.26
CA LEU A 130 -0.52 4.95 12.59
C LEU A 130 -1.88 5.14 13.27
N ASN A 131 -2.44 6.32 13.12
CA ASN A 131 -3.76 6.72 13.62
C ASN A 131 -4.29 7.92 12.81
N GLU A 132 -5.38 8.54 13.26
CA GLU A 132 -6.05 9.66 12.59
C GLU A 132 -5.18 10.92 12.41
N HIS A 133 -4.18 11.10 13.28
CA HIS A 133 -3.36 12.31 13.35
C HIS A 133 -1.88 12.07 13.07
N THR A 134 -1.46 10.81 12.98
CA THR A 134 -0.05 10.45 12.88
C THR A 134 0.19 9.46 11.75
N VAL A 135 1.24 9.70 10.98
CA VAL A 135 1.75 8.76 9.98
C VAL A 135 3.13 8.25 10.36
N ILE A 136 3.39 7.00 9.98
CA ILE A 136 4.73 6.40 10.01
C ILE A 136 5.41 6.72 8.68
N VAL A 137 6.65 7.12 8.72
CA VAL A 137 7.50 7.40 7.54
C VAL A 137 8.83 6.68 7.68
N ASN A 138 9.48 6.40 6.57
CA ASN A 138 10.82 5.83 6.54
C ASN A 138 11.89 6.83 6.98
N ASP A 139 12.97 6.35 7.59
CA ASP A 139 14.19 7.15 7.80
C ASP A 139 14.95 7.34 6.49
N TYR A 140 14.68 8.46 5.83
CA TYR A 140 15.30 8.80 4.55
C TYR A 140 16.64 9.54 4.68
N ASN A 141 17.36 9.41 5.77
CA ASN A 141 18.65 10.11 5.98
C ASN A 141 19.69 9.82 4.87
N ARG A 142 19.61 8.68 4.21
CA ARG A 142 20.51 8.28 3.11
C ARG A 142 19.99 8.67 1.72
N GLU A 143 18.74 9.17 1.63
CA GLU A 143 18.19 9.60 0.36
C GLU A 143 18.75 10.93 -0.14
N LYS A 144 18.56 11.21 -1.43
CA LYS A 144 18.95 12.47 -2.05
C LYS A 144 18.24 13.65 -1.39
N GLU A 145 18.97 14.71 -1.11
CA GLU A 145 18.47 15.90 -0.39
C GLU A 145 17.22 16.50 -1.04
N TRP A 146 17.19 16.60 -2.37
CA TRP A 146 16.04 17.15 -3.08
C TRP A 146 14.76 16.34 -2.84
N PHE A 147 14.86 14.98 -2.79
CA PHE A 147 13.74 14.12 -2.51
C PHE A 147 13.28 14.25 -1.05
N ARG A 148 14.22 14.19 -0.10
CA ARG A 148 13.89 14.37 1.32
C ARG A 148 13.12 15.65 1.56
N ARG A 149 13.59 16.78 1.02
CA ARG A 149 12.90 18.08 1.14
C ARG A 149 11.51 18.05 0.50
N ALA A 150 11.37 17.49 -0.69
CA ALA A 150 10.08 17.41 -1.37
C ALA A 150 9.10 16.54 -0.59
N PHE A 151 9.57 15.39 -0.07
CA PHE A 151 8.78 14.47 0.75
C PHE A 151 8.36 15.13 2.08
N GLU A 152 9.29 15.75 2.80
CA GLU A 152 9.02 16.47 4.05
C GLU A 152 7.98 17.58 3.86
N ILE A 153 8.09 18.38 2.80
CA ILE A 153 7.10 19.43 2.47
C ILE A 153 5.73 18.80 2.17
N ALA A 154 5.70 17.72 1.39
CA ALA A 154 4.44 17.06 1.04
C ALA A 154 3.75 16.49 2.29
N VAL A 155 4.50 15.82 3.17
CA VAL A 155 3.99 15.27 4.43
C VAL A 155 3.57 16.40 5.38
N HIS A 156 4.37 17.46 5.55
CA HIS A 156 4.01 18.63 6.35
C HIS A 156 2.67 19.26 5.91
N ASN A 157 2.44 19.33 4.60
CA ASN A 157 1.21 19.89 4.04
C ASN A 157 -0.04 19.03 4.32
N THR A 158 0.11 17.79 4.79
CA THR A 158 -1.02 16.98 5.26
C THR A 158 -1.55 17.43 6.62
N GLY A 159 -0.76 18.16 7.39
CA GLY A 159 -1.06 18.52 8.78
C GLY A 159 -1.01 17.35 9.75
N LEU A 160 -0.44 16.21 9.35
CA LEU A 160 -0.29 15.03 10.20
C LEU A 160 1.05 15.04 10.92
N ASP A 161 1.07 14.53 12.15
CA ASP A 161 2.30 14.25 12.88
C ASP A 161 3.04 13.07 12.24
N THR A 162 4.36 13.04 12.40
CA THR A 162 5.20 11.98 11.84
C THR A 162 5.95 11.21 12.92
N VAL A 163 6.07 9.92 12.74
CA VAL A 163 7.00 9.04 13.47
C VAL A 163 7.81 8.23 12.46
N THR A 164 9.06 7.97 12.78
CA THR A 164 10.01 7.38 11.84
C THR A 164 10.31 5.94 12.21
N ILE A 165 10.48 5.08 11.21
CA ILE A 165 10.98 3.71 11.36
C ILE A 165 12.32 3.55 10.63
N PRO A 166 13.16 2.58 11.04
CA PRO A 166 14.37 2.23 10.29
C PRO A 166 14.06 1.91 8.83
N TYR A 167 14.97 2.27 7.94
CA TYR A 167 14.87 2.00 6.51
C TYR A 167 16.26 1.79 5.91
N ASN A 168 16.53 0.63 5.33
CA ASN A 168 17.82 0.33 4.75
C ASN A 168 17.77 -0.59 3.53
N VAL A 169 17.15 -0.13 2.45
CA VAL A 169 17.21 -0.80 1.13
C VAL A 169 18.50 -0.48 0.36
N TYR A 170 19.28 0.49 0.83
CA TYR A 170 20.45 1.04 0.14
C TYR A 170 21.62 0.07 0.00
N ASP A 171 21.66 -0.96 0.85
CA ASP A 171 22.71 -1.97 0.84
C ASP A 171 22.35 -3.19 -0.02
N ASN A 172 21.19 -3.16 -0.68
CA ASN A 172 20.74 -4.19 -1.60
C ASN A 172 21.56 -4.22 -2.89
N LYS A 173 21.72 -5.42 -3.47
CA LYS A 173 22.45 -5.61 -4.72
C LYS A 173 21.69 -5.09 -5.95
N SER A 174 20.40 -4.97 -5.85
CA SER A 174 19.51 -4.43 -6.89
C SER A 174 18.54 -3.45 -6.28
N MET A 175 18.19 -2.41 -7.03
CA MET A 175 17.16 -1.44 -6.63
C MET A 175 15.75 -2.06 -6.63
N ASP A 176 15.56 -3.21 -7.29
CA ASP A 176 14.29 -3.92 -7.31
C ASP A 176 14.03 -4.70 -6.01
N HIS A 177 15.05 -4.86 -5.16
CA HIS A 177 14.91 -5.60 -3.90
C HIS A 177 14.37 -4.70 -2.79
N ALA A 178 13.36 -5.18 -2.07
CA ALA A 178 12.73 -4.48 -0.96
C ALA A 178 13.28 -4.86 0.43
N ASN A 179 14.39 -5.62 0.51
CA ASN A 179 15.01 -5.98 1.79
C ASN A 179 15.41 -4.72 2.56
N GLY A 180 14.97 -4.62 3.82
CA GLY A 180 15.21 -3.43 4.65
C GLY A 180 14.08 -2.39 4.62
N ASP A 181 13.00 -2.66 3.88
CA ASP A 181 11.77 -1.87 3.93
C ASP A 181 10.79 -2.45 4.96
N TYR A 182 10.81 -1.89 6.16
CA TYR A 182 9.91 -2.29 7.25
C TYR A 182 8.51 -1.66 7.12
N MET A 183 8.32 -0.67 6.24
CA MET A 183 7.02 -0.03 6.02
C MET A 183 5.99 -0.99 5.42
N ASN A 184 6.46 -1.99 4.70
CA ASN A 184 5.61 -2.99 4.07
C ASN A 184 5.18 -4.12 5.05
N TYR A 185 4.91 -3.75 6.32
CA TYR A 185 4.40 -4.65 7.35
C TYR A 185 2.92 -5.01 7.13
N LEU A 186 2.50 -6.17 7.63
CA LEU A 186 1.09 -6.57 7.63
C LEU A 186 0.42 -6.20 8.94
N GLN A 187 -0.64 -5.42 8.86
CA GLN A 187 -1.43 -5.01 10.02
C GLN A 187 -2.80 -5.72 10.02
N MET A 188 -3.07 -6.45 11.06
CA MET A 188 -4.37 -7.05 11.36
C MET A 188 -4.96 -6.42 12.63
N LYS A 189 -6.18 -6.83 13.00
CA LYS A 189 -6.87 -6.26 14.17
C LYS A 189 -6.05 -6.29 15.46
N ASP A 190 -5.52 -7.46 15.81
CA ASP A 190 -4.85 -7.69 17.09
C ASP A 190 -3.35 -8.03 16.93
N THR A 191 -2.84 -8.07 15.69
CA THR A 191 -1.48 -8.49 15.38
C THR A 191 -0.88 -7.60 14.30
N VAL A 192 0.39 -7.26 14.45
CA VAL A 192 1.22 -6.64 13.43
C VAL A 192 2.37 -7.59 13.11
N ILE A 193 2.53 -7.95 11.84
CA ILE A 193 3.62 -8.79 11.37
C ILE A 193 4.65 -7.88 10.71
N VAL A 194 5.84 -7.84 11.31
CA VAL A 194 6.97 -7.01 10.88
C VAL A 194 7.91 -7.87 10.05
N PRO A 195 8.25 -7.46 8.83
CA PRO A 195 9.26 -8.18 8.06
C PRO A 195 10.64 -8.00 8.70
N THR A 196 11.48 -9.04 8.63
CA THR A 196 12.89 -8.99 9.05
C THR A 196 13.77 -9.60 7.97
N PHE A 197 15.04 -9.19 7.93
CA PHE A 197 15.91 -9.46 6.80
C PHE A 197 17.28 -10.04 7.21
N GLY A 198 17.53 -10.22 8.52
CA GLY A 198 18.83 -10.66 9.04
C GLY A 198 19.88 -9.53 9.03
N ILE A 199 19.43 -8.29 9.13
CA ILE A 199 20.28 -7.09 9.17
C ILE A 199 20.20 -6.41 10.54
N LYS A 200 21.13 -5.50 10.81
CA LYS A 200 21.28 -4.86 12.14
C LYS A 200 20.07 -4.01 12.54
N GLU A 201 19.29 -3.51 11.58
CA GLU A 201 18.11 -2.69 11.82
C GLU A 201 16.88 -3.50 12.27
N ASP A 202 16.87 -4.83 12.14
CA ASP A 202 15.72 -5.67 12.47
C ASP A 202 15.25 -5.51 13.91
N ASP A 203 16.19 -5.57 14.87
CA ASP A 203 15.88 -5.45 16.30
C ASP A 203 15.32 -4.06 16.66
N GLU A 204 15.83 -3.02 16.04
CA GLU A 204 15.33 -1.66 16.22
C GLU A 204 13.93 -1.51 15.64
N ALA A 205 13.71 -2.03 14.41
CA ALA A 205 12.41 -2.00 13.78
C ALA A 205 11.34 -2.67 14.66
N VAL A 206 11.58 -3.90 15.13
CA VAL A 206 10.63 -4.62 15.99
C VAL A 206 10.31 -3.80 17.25
N LYS A 207 11.30 -3.23 17.94
CA LYS A 207 11.07 -2.40 19.14
C LYS A 207 10.25 -1.14 18.85
N VAL A 208 10.46 -0.53 17.69
CA VAL A 208 9.71 0.65 17.25
C VAL A 208 8.25 0.26 17.01
N PHE A 209 7.98 -0.89 16.37
CA PHE A 209 6.61 -1.38 16.19
C PHE A 209 5.91 -1.73 17.50
N GLU A 210 6.61 -2.32 18.48
CA GLU A 210 6.08 -2.56 19.83
C GLU A 210 5.65 -1.25 20.50
N LYS A 211 6.40 -0.18 20.33
CA LYS A 211 6.08 1.15 20.85
C LYS A 211 4.88 1.78 20.12
N PHE A 212 4.79 1.61 18.78
CA PHE A 212 3.74 2.23 17.98
C PHE A 212 2.39 1.54 18.09
N PHE A 213 2.39 0.24 18.38
CA PHE A 213 1.17 -0.56 18.46
C PHE A 213 0.98 -1.19 19.86
N PRO A 214 0.86 -0.37 20.93
CA PRO A 214 0.70 -0.88 22.29
C PRO A 214 -0.57 -1.75 22.39
N GLY A 215 -0.43 -2.91 23.03
CA GLY A 215 -1.53 -3.86 23.21
C GLY A 215 -1.81 -4.77 22.02
N ARG A 216 -1.05 -4.68 20.92
CA ARG A 216 -1.09 -5.63 19.81
C ARG A 216 0.03 -6.65 19.91
N HIS A 217 -0.17 -7.80 19.31
CA HIS A 217 0.88 -8.82 19.18
C HIS A 217 1.81 -8.45 18.03
N ILE A 218 3.06 -8.10 18.33
CA ILE A 218 4.09 -7.91 17.31
C ILE A 218 4.74 -9.26 17.01
N ARG A 219 4.83 -9.61 15.74
CA ARG A 219 5.46 -10.84 15.24
C ARG A 219 6.44 -10.49 14.13
N ALA A 220 7.68 -10.94 14.31
CA ALA A 220 8.69 -10.83 13.28
C ALA A 220 8.63 -12.04 12.34
N VAL A 221 8.75 -11.80 11.03
CA VAL A 221 8.80 -12.85 10.00
C VAL A 221 9.95 -12.55 9.05
N HIS A 222 10.83 -13.55 8.89
CA HIS A 222 11.93 -13.44 7.93
C HIS A 222 11.38 -13.41 6.50
N SER A 223 11.69 -12.33 5.78
CA SER A 223 11.01 -11.97 4.52
C SER A 223 11.95 -11.77 3.33
N ASN A 224 13.22 -12.24 3.43
CA ASN A 224 14.19 -12.02 2.36
C ASN A 224 13.76 -12.58 1.01
N GLU A 225 13.16 -13.77 0.99
CA GLU A 225 12.82 -14.43 -0.27
C GLU A 225 11.81 -13.59 -1.08
N ILE A 226 10.73 -13.15 -0.45
CA ILE A 226 9.72 -12.34 -1.14
C ILE A 226 10.23 -10.92 -1.43
N ALA A 227 11.08 -10.36 -0.57
CA ALA A 227 11.64 -9.03 -0.76
C ALA A 227 12.58 -8.94 -1.99
N TYR A 228 13.16 -10.04 -2.42
CA TYR A 228 13.93 -10.09 -3.68
C TYR A 228 13.05 -9.88 -4.92
N ASP A 229 11.75 -10.11 -4.83
CA ASP A 229 10.79 -9.88 -5.92
C ASP A 229 10.18 -8.47 -5.89
N GLY A 230 10.64 -7.59 -4.98
CA GLY A 230 10.30 -6.16 -4.96
C GLY A 230 9.12 -5.76 -4.08
N GLY A 231 8.52 -6.71 -3.35
CA GLY A 231 7.45 -6.44 -2.39
C GLY A 231 7.57 -7.32 -1.16
N ILE A 232 6.76 -7.06 -0.13
CA ILE A 232 6.84 -7.82 1.12
C ILE A 232 5.42 -8.21 1.61
N LEU A 233 5.16 -8.08 2.90
CA LEU A 233 3.98 -8.63 3.57
C LEU A 233 2.69 -7.89 3.20
N ASN A 234 2.72 -6.56 3.10
CA ASN A 234 1.55 -5.80 2.68
C ASN A 234 1.20 -6.09 1.22
N CYS A 235 2.22 -6.13 0.34
CA CYS A 235 2.04 -6.34 -1.09
C CYS A 235 1.34 -7.66 -1.44
N ILE A 236 1.62 -8.73 -0.68
CA ILE A 236 1.01 -10.06 -0.93
C ILE A 236 -0.34 -10.27 -0.23
N THR A 237 -0.88 -9.24 0.42
CA THR A 237 -2.11 -9.39 1.21
C THR A 237 -3.18 -8.40 0.77
N TRP A 238 -4.42 -8.84 0.80
CA TRP A 238 -5.58 -7.99 0.63
C TRP A 238 -6.39 -7.98 1.91
N ASN A 239 -6.37 -6.85 2.62
CA ASN A 239 -7.02 -6.69 3.92
C ASN A 239 -8.35 -5.95 3.75
N ILE A 240 -9.43 -6.54 4.27
CA ILE A 240 -10.75 -5.93 4.28
C ILE A 240 -11.30 -5.83 5.70
N LEU A 241 -11.98 -4.75 6.00
CA LEU A 241 -12.76 -4.59 7.21
C LEU A 241 -14.08 -5.34 7.05
N LYS A 242 -14.32 -6.36 7.87
CA LYS A 242 -15.63 -7.01 7.91
C LYS A 242 -16.64 -6.05 8.53
N ALA A 243 -17.78 -5.84 7.87
CA ALA A 243 -18.93 -5.20 8.49
C ALA A 243 -19.28 -5.97 9.78
N LYS A 244 -19.53 -5.26 10.88
CA LYS A 244 -20.11 -5.91 12.07
C LYS A 244 -21.46 -6.47 11.64
N ARG A 245 -21.62 -7.79 11.64
CA ARG A 245 -22.96 -8.37 11.55
C ARG A 245 -23.74 -7.81 12.72
N LEU A 246 -24.76 -7.01 12.43
CA LEU A 246 -25.77 -6.69 13.43
C LEU A 246 -26.38 -8.03 13.85
N PRO A 247 -26.63 -8.25 15.16
CA PRO A 247 -27.36 -9.44 15.59
C PRO A 247 -28.66 -9.49 14.81
N ALA A 248 -29.02 -10.68 14.32
CA ALA A 248 -30.30 -10.87 13.70
C ALA A 248 -31.40 -10.38 14.66
N PRO A 249 -32.45 -9.70 14.17
CA PRO A 249 -33.58 -9.34 15.01
C PRO A 249 -34.07 -10.62 15.68
N GLU A 250 -34.20 -10.60 16.99
CA GLU A 250 -34.83 -11.68 17.75
C GLU A 250 -36.27 -11.80 17.22
N GLU A 251 -36.64 -13.00 16.73
CA GLU A 251 -38.01 -13.35 16.33
C GLU A 251 -38.93 -13.48 17.55
#